data_718432787f0ee704c8ecf07cabd50e7b
#
_entry.id   718432787f0ee704c8ecf07cabd50e7b
#
_cell.length_a   1.000
_cell.length_b   1.000
_cell.length_c   1.000
_cell.angle_alpha   90.00
_cell.angle_beta   90.00
_cell.angle_gamma   90.00
#
_symmetry.space_group_name_H-M   'P 1'
#
loop_
_entity.id
_entity.type
_entity.pdbx_description
1 polymer ?
#
loop_
_entity_poly.entity_id
_entity_poly.type
_entity_poly.pdbx_seq_one_letter_code
_entity_poly.pdbx_strand_id
1 'polypeptide(L)'
;MILVKKRAFLLFALLLIGGRLPAQDDENFILSLAVSKDKTIVYKRVIRFVKDRKLFHVRDYFENGQMQMEAFYSSFDRNIKEEYQCNYRSNTKEGQYRQWYANGQIEFSGNYEKGLRNGPSTSWYENGKKEAEENWLHGQLHGDVKYWSEQGEAQFVLSFDHGLNRNPRDAHYRYLSYLPKGYDADTARKWPLIICLHGGSRRGSDLKKLYADGVFDQVYRGRDFSFVIVAPQCPEHIRWSTENWFENFFNEVASKYRIDLDRVYLTGNSLGGSGTWYLAVKYAEKFAAIAPLCGFTGHMDYIEKNIARLNDMPIWAFHGKMDNVVPSEETEKMVRKLEGKNKDLRFSIEPLAGHGIHWQVYPGRELYDWFLQHVKRQVQAPPQSR
;
A
#
# COMPACT_ATOMS: atom_id res chain seq x y z
N MET A 1 -18.76 -6.21 48.05
CA MET A 1 -18.20 -4.94 48.48
C MET A 1 -16.74 -4.95 48.03
N ILE A 2 -16.49 -4.57 46.80
CA ILE A 2 -15.17 -4.56 46.17
C ILE A 2 -14.82 -3.12 45.85
N LEU A 3 -13.77 -2.63 46.51
CA LEU A 3 -13.24 -1.27 46.34
C LEU A 3 -12.65 -1.07 44.94
N VAL A 4 -13.25 -0.18 44.16
CA VAL A 4 -12.66 0.35 42.94
C VAL A 4 -11.63 1.43 43.35
N LYS A 5 -10.37 1.13 43.24
CA LYS A 5 -9.28 2.11 43.38
C LYS A 5 -9.29 3.02 42.15
N LYS A 6 -9.76 4.24 42.31
CA LYS A 6 -9.49 5.35 41.40
C LYS A 6 -7.97 5.63 41.41
N ARG A 7 -7.29 5.37 40.32
CA ARG A 7 -5.96 5.92 40.09
C ARG A 7 -6.12 7.36 39.62
N ALA A 8 -5.70 8.26 40.48
CA ALA A 8 -5.57 9.69 40.20
C ALA A 8 -4.54 9.87 39.09
N PHE A 9 -4.93 10.60 38.03
CA PHE A 9 -4.00 11.16 37.06
C PHE A 9 -3.18 12.22 37.77
N LEU A 10 -1.89 11.95 37.98
CA LEU A 10 -0.92 12.96 38.37
C LEU A 10 -0.69 13.90 37.19
N LEU A 11 -1.24 15.09 37.26
CA LEU A 11 -0.77 16.23 36.49
C LEU A 11 0.66 16.53 36.96
N PHE A 12 1.67 16.13 36.20
CA PHE A 12 3.01 16.67 36.34
C PHE A 12 3.03 18.08 35.73
N ALA A 13 2.75 19.06 36.56
CA ALA A 13 3.16 20.41 36.30
C ALA A 13 4.71 20.44 36.40
N LEU A 14 5.38 20.51 35.25
CA LEU A 14 6.79 20.85 35.18
C LEU A 14 6.94 22.31 35.62
N LEU A 15 7.24 22.49 36.91
CA LEU A 15 7.78 23.72 37.44
C LEU A 15 9.23 23.87 36.96
N LEU A 16 9.43 24.81 36.06
CA LEU A 16 10.46 25.84 36.00
C LEU A 16 11.84 25.49 36.60
N ILE A 17 12.76 25.07 35.76
CA ILE A 17 14.15 25.53 35.88
C ILE A 17 14.23 26.81 35.06
N GLY A 18 14.62 27.91 35.71
CA GLY A 18 14.53 29.27 35.18
C GLY A 18 15.41 29.54 33.97
N GLY A 19 14.84 29.35 32.82
CA GLY A 19 15.27 29.92 31.57
C GLY A 19 14.14 30.82 31.08
N ARG A 20 14.41 32.12 30.90
CA ARG A 20 13.46 33.06 30.26
C ARG A 20 12.87 32.45 28.99
N LEU A 21 11.57 32.22 29.00
CA LEU A 21 10.81 31.99 27.75
C LEU A 21 11.13 33.19 26.84
N PRO A 22 11.45 32.95 25.56
CA PRO A 22 11.55 34.03 24.62
C PRO A 22 10.18 34.74 24.52
N ALA A 23 10.22 36.05 24.30
CA ALA A 23 9.10 36.94 24.29
C ALA A 23 7.88 36.38 23.55
N GLN A 24 6.73 36.63 24.16
CA GLN A 24 5.39 36.40 23.62
C GLN A 24 5.20 37.07 22.26
N ASP A 25 5.52 36.35 21.19
CA ASP A 25 5.07 36.70 19.85
C ASP A 25 4.33 35.50 19.25
N ASP A 26 3.02 35.58 19.34
CA ASP A 26 2.02 35.03 18.42
C ASP A 26 2.06 33.55 18.02
N GLU A 27 2.54 32.63 18.85
CA GLU A 27 2.66 31.22 18.52
C GLU A 27 1.77 30.34 19.39
N ASN A 28 0.72 29.79 18.79
CA ASN A 28 -0.12 28.79 19.46
C ASN A 28 0.65 27.47 19.59
N PHE A 29 1.29 27.22 20.73
CA PHE A 29 1.84 25.93 21.08
C PHE A 29 0.75 24.98 21.53
N ILE A 30 0.58 23.87 20.83
CA ILE A 30 -0.25 22.77 21.30
C ILE A 30 0.64 21.58 21.57
N LEU A 31 0.63 21.14 22.81
CA LEU A 31 1.33 19.94 23.24
C LEU A 31 0.32 18.80 23.31
N SER A 32 0.51 17.75 22.52
CA SER A 32 -0.28 16.53 22.61
C SER A 32 0.61 15.30 22.76
N LEU A 33 0.11 14.32 23.49
CA LEU A 33 0.72 12.99 23.54
C LEU A 33 0.06 12.14 22.49
N ALA A 34 0.85 11.54 21.63
CA ALA A 34 0.37 10.54 20.68
C ALA A 34 0.89 9.15 21.10
N VAL A 35 0.08 8.14 20.88
CA VAL A 35 0.40 6.73 21.21
C VAL A 35 0.43 5.97 19.91
N SER A 36 1.46 5.16 19.69
CA SER A 36 1.53 4.33 18.50
C SER A 36 0.43 3.27 18.47
N LYS A 37 0.19 2.68 17.31
CA LYS A 37 -0.88 1.72 17.05
C LYS A 37 -0.88 0.52 18.00
N ASP A 38 0.29 0.06 18.40
CA ASP A 38 0.50 -1.04 19.33
C ASP A 38 0.56 -0.59 20.80
N LYS A 39 0.40 0.72 21.07
CA LYS A 39 0.49 1.34 22.40
C LYS A 39 1.84 1.15 23.12
N THR A 40 2.88 0.77 22.38
CA THR A 40 4.20 0.52 22.93
C THR A 40 5.11 1.74 22.85
N ILE A 41 4.82 2.68 21.94
CA ILE A 41 5.60 3.90 21.77
C ILE A 41 4.72 5.11 22.11
N VAL A 42 5.10 5.83 23.14
CA VAL A 42 4.52 7.12 23.52
C VAL A 42 5.47 8.21 23.05
N TYR A 43 4.96 9.18 22.29
CA TYR A 43 5.76 10.32 21.89
C TYR A 43 5.02 11.64 22.12
N LYS A 44 5.80 12.68 22.30
CA LYS A 44 5.31 14.04 22.51
C LYS A 44 5.28 14.78 21.20
N ARG A 45 4.13 15.34 20.85
CA ARG A 45 3.96 16.18 19.67
C ARG A 45 3.94 17.65 20.02
N VAL A 46 4.70 18.44 19.29
CA VAL A 46 4.73 19.90 19.37
C VAL A 46 4.29 20.47 18.03
N ILE A 47 3.27 21.32 18.05
CA ILE A 47 2.72 21.97 16.85
C ILE A 47 2.87 23.48 17.00
N ARG A 48 3.45 24.13 16.00
CA ARG A 48 3.67 25.57 15.94
C ARG A 48 3.16 26.09 14.61
N PHE A 49 2.36 27.15 14.59
CA PHE A 49 2.00 27.85 13.36
C PHE A 49 3.07 28.89 13.02
N VAL A 50 3.68 28.76 11.84
CA VAL A 50 4.71 29.66 11.31
C VAL A 50 4.03 30.68 10.40
N LYS A 51 3.78 31.87 10.92
CA LYS A 51 2.98 32.94 10.25
C LYS A 51 3.52 33.32 8.88
N ASP A 52 4.81 33.55 8.77
CA ASP A 52 5.45 34.01 7.53
C ASP A 52 5.32 33.01 6.39
N ARG A 53 5.27 31.71 6.69
CA ARG A 53 5.11 30.61 5.74
C ARG A 53 3.66 30.12 5.62
N LYS A 54 2.77 30.53 6.53
CA LYS A 54 1.40 30.01 6.65
C LYS A 54 1.35 28.47 6.77
N LEU A 55 2.31 27.89 7.51
CA LEU A 55 2.47 26.45 7.66
C LEU A 55 2.42 26.05 9.15
N PHE A 56 1.93 24.87 9.43
CA PHE A 56 2.10 24.23 10.72
C PHE A 56 3.43 23.48 10.74
N HIS A 57 4.30 23.81 11.67
CA HIS A 57 5.52 23.07 11.96
C HIS A 57 5.22 22.05 13.06
N VAL A 58 5.37 20.77 12.75
CA VAL A 58 5.06 19.66 13.66
C VAL A 58 6.34 18.89 13.97
N ARG A 59 6.58 18.63 15.23
CA ARG A 59 7.70 17.84 15.73
C ARG A 59 7.20 16.80 16.72
N ASP A 60 7.58 15.55 16.49
CA ASP A 60 7.34 14.44 17.39
C ASP A 60 8.65 14.02 18.08
N TYR A 61 8.56 13.64 19.33
CA TYR A 61 9.70 13.25 20.15
C TYR A 61 9.39 11.92 20.82
N PHE A 62 10.34 11.01 20.80
CA PHE A 62 10.30 9.79 21.57
C PHE A 62 10.25 10.06 23.08
N GLU A 63 9.91 9.06 23.88
CA GLU A 63 9.85 9.16 25.35
C GLU A 63 11.22 9.54 25.96
N ASN A 64 12.32 9.14 25.33
CA ASN A 64 13.68 9.52 25.72
C ASN A 64 14.04 10.98 25.36
N GLY A 65 13.12 11.74 24.75
CA GLY A 65 13.30 13.15 24.38
C GLY A 65 13.99 13.37 23.03
N GLN A 66 14.42 12.32 22.34
CA GLN A 66 14.98 12.44 20.99
C GLN A 66 13.88 12.72 19.97
N MET A 67 14.23 13.47 18.93
CA MET A 67 13.28 13.79 17.84
C MET A 67 12.97 12.51 17.07
N GLN A 68 11.69 12.28 16.82
CA GLN A 68 11.18 11.18 16.03
C GLN A 68 10.78 11.63 14.62
N MET A 69 10.16 12.83 14.50
CA MET A 69 9.69 13.37 13.24
C MET A 69 9.68 14.90 13.25
N GLU A 70 10.02 15.50 12.11
CA GLU A 70 9.83 16.93 11.84
C GLU A 70 9.22 17.12 10.46
N ALA A 71 8.15 17.89 10.40
CA ALA A 71 7.43 18.16 9.17
C ALA A 71 6.74 19.53 9.16
N PHE A 72 6.47 20.03 7.96
CA PHE A 72 5.61 21.17 7.74
C PHE A 72 4.32 20.73 7.04
N TYR A 73 3.21 21.42 7.38
CA TYR A 73 1.90 21.12 6.83
C TYR A 73 1.17 22.42 6.44
N SER A 74 0.59 22.46 5.25
CA SER A 74 -0.30 23.56 4.84
C SER A 74 -1.72 23.42 5.42
N SER A 75 -2.11 22.21 5.77
CA SER A 75 -3.33 21.87 6.49
C SER A 75 -2.99 20.85 7.57
N PHE A 76 -3.46 21.05 8.81
CA PHE A 76 -3.20 20.17 9.93
C PHE A 76 -4.42 20.06 10.85
N ASP A 77 -4.95 18.86 11.01
CA ASP A 77 -6.02 18.59 11.97
C ASP A 77 -5.43 18.27 13.35
N ARG A 78 -5.64 19.17 14.28
CA ARG A 78 -5.14 19.07 15.67
C ARG A 78 -5.80 17.94 16.48
N ASN A 79 -6.97 17.46 16.05
CA ASN A 79 -7.66 16.37 16.73
C ASN A 79 -7.09 14.99 16.42
N ILE A 80 -6.28 14.88 15.36
CA ILE A 80 -5.58 13.66 15.01
C ILE A 80 -4.37 13.49 15.93
N LYS A 81 -4.46 12.55 16.86
CA LYS A 81 -3.44 12.29 17.89
C LYS A 81 -2.41 11.27 17.46
N GLU A 82 -2.75 10.40 16.51
CA GLU A 82 -1.90 9.31 16.07
C GLU A 82 -1.49 9.52 14.61
N GLU A 83 -0.20 9.33 14.29
CA GLU A 83 0.30 9.60 12.94
C GLU A 83 -0.39 8.75 11.87
N TYR A 84 -0.72 7.49 12.17
CA TYR A 84 -1.45 6.63 11.26
C TYR A 84 -2.92 7.06 11.00
N GLN A 85 -3.46 7.97 11.84
CA GLN A 85 -4.77 8.60 11.64
C GLN A 85 -4.68 9.86 10.78
N CYS A 86 -3.45 10.37 10.54
CA CYS A 86 -3.22 11.49 9.67
C CYS A 86 -3.44 11.07 8.23
N ASN A 87 -4.62 11.36 7.69
CA ASN A 87 -4.77 11.23 6.25
C ASN A 87 -4.17 12.47 5.55
N TYR A 88 -3.75 12.31 4.31
CA TYR A 88 -3.11 13.39 3.56
C TYR A 88 -4.07 14.56 3.23
N ARG A 89 -5.38 14.41 3.47
CA ARG A 89 -6.38 15.46 3.28
C ARG A 89 -6.45 16.42 4.45
N SER A 90 -6.38 15.87 5.67
CA SER A 90 -6.40 16.69 6.89
C SER A 90 -5.02 17.24 7.23
N ASN A 91 -3.95 16.49 6.85
CA ASN A 91 -2.57 16.85 7.15
C ASN A 91 -1.73 16.86 5.87
N THR A 92 -1.86 17.97 5.12
CA THR A 92 -1.16 18.14 3.84
C THR A 92 0.27 18.57 4.09
N LYS A 93 1.21 17.62 3.93
CA LYS A 93 2.66 17.87 4.07
C LYS A 93 3.15 18.88 3.02
N GLU A 94 4.04 19.78 3.44
CA GLU A 94 4.59 20.83 2.58
C GLU A 94 6.07 21.08 2.91
N GLY A 95 6.94 21.00 1.92
CA GLY A 95 8.38 21.18 2.12
C GLY A 95 9.05 19.96 2.75
N GLN A 96 10.08 20.20 3.55
CA GLN A 96 10.93 19.17 4.09
C GLN A 96 10.24 18.32 5.15
N TYR A 97 10.41 17.00 5.07
CA TYR A 97 10.01 16.00 6.05
C TYR A 97 11.24 15.18 6.46
N ARG A 98 11.42 14.97 7.76
CA ARG A 98 12.49 14.16 8.34
C ARG A 98 11.94 13.23 9.41
N GLN A 99 12.57 12.06 9.53
CA GLN A 99 12.24 11.05 10.53
C GLN A 99 13.54 10.45 11.10
N TRP A 100 13.51 10.08 12.37
CA TRP A 100 14.66 9.52 13.08
C TRP A 100 14.27 8.25 13.82
N TYR A 101 15.22 7.34 13.97
CA TYR A 101 15.15 6.21 14.87
C TYR A 101 15.29 6.65 16.33
N ALA A 102 14.88 5.76 17.25
CA ALA A 102 14.97 6.02 18.69
C ALA A 102 16.41 6.17 19.21
N ASN A 103 17.40 5.67 18.46
CA ASN A 103 18.83 5.88 18.74
C ASN A 103 19.36 7.24 18.25
N GLY A 104 18.51 8.09 17.61
CA GLY A 104 18.85 9.42 17.11
C GLY A 104 19.45 9.44 15.71
N GLN A 105 19.66 8.29 15.07
CA GLN A 105 20.07 8.22 13.67
C GLN A 105 18.89 8.64 12.77
N ILE A 106 19.21 9.36 11.69
CA ILE A 106 18.20 9.73 10.70
C ILE A 106 17.69 8.44 10.01
N GLU A 107 16.36 8.33 9.87
CA GLU A 107 15.68 7.22 9.18
C GLU A 107 15.29 7.64 7.77
N PHE A 108 14.75 8.86 7.63
CA PHE A 108 14.26 9.36 6.35
C PHE A 108 14.39 10.88 6.24
N SER A 109 14.70 11.36 5.03
CA SER A 109 14.62 12.77 4.65
C SER A 109 14.07 12.88 3.23
N GLY A 110 13.09 13.76 3.02
CA GLY A 110 12.49 14.01 1.72
C GLY A 110 11.70 15.29 1.68
N ASN A 111 11.18 15.64 0.50
CA ASN A 111 10.37 16.82 0.30
C ASN A 111 8.96 16.45 -0.15
N TYR A 112 8.01 17.30 0.23
CA TYR A 112 6.60 17.18 -0.12
C TYR A 112 6.07 18.48 -0.71
N GLU A 113 5.17 18.36 -1.67
CA GLU A 113 4.41 19.44 -2.26
C GLU A 113 2.94 19.00 -2.32
N LYS A 114 2.05 19.79 -1.71
CA LYS A 114 0.60 19.49 -1.65
C LYS A 114 0.30 18.06 -1.16
N GLY A 115 1.06 17.58 -0.16
CA GLY A 115 0.91 16.25 0.42
C GLY A 115 1.59 15.11 -0.35
N LEU A 116 2.14 15.34 -1.52
CA LEU A 116 2.80 14.36 -2.37
C LEU A 116 4.33 14.50 -2.26
N ARG A 117 5.06 13.37 -2.26
CA ARG A 117 6.53 13.41 -2.36
C ARG A 117 6.94 14.10 -3.66
N ASN A 118 7.88 15.06 -3.56
CA ASN A 118 8.37 15.81 -4.72
C ASN A 118 9.85 16.17 -4.53
N GLY A 119 10.69 15.80 -5.49
CA GLY A 119 12.14 15.96 -5.40
C GLY A 119 12.85 14.76 -4.73
N PRO A 120 14.14 14.93 -4.35
CA PRO A 120 14.95 13.87 -3.80
C PRO A 120 14.52 13.46 -2.40
N SER A 121 14.66 12.16 -2.10
CA SER A 121 14.53 11.60 -0.77
C SER A 121 15.62 10.56 -0.51
N THR A 122 15.96 10.39 0.75
CA THR A 122 16.94 9.40 1.21
C THR A 122 16.41 8.71 2.45
N SER A 123 16.54 7.38 2.51
CA SER A 123 16.32 6.58 3.71
C SER A 123 17.64 5.95 4.17
N TRP A 124 17.70 5.67 5.48
CA TRP A 124 18.85 5.05 6.13
C TRP A 124 18.38 3.93 7.04
N TYR A 125 19.19 2.92 7.20
CA TYR A 125 19.06 1.89 8.21
C TYR A 125 19.35 2.44 9.60
N GLU A 126 18.91 1.75 10.64
CA GLU A 126 19.14 2.14 12.04
C GLU A 126 20.63 2.21 12.42
N ASN A 127 21.50 1.51 11.67
CA ASN A 127 22.96 1.58 11.80
C ASN A 127 23.58 2.82 11.11
N GLY A 128 22.77 3.73 10.53
CA GLY A 128 23.17 4.97 9.89
C GLY A 128 23.68 4.81 8.46
N LYS A 129 23.73 3.60 7.90
CA LYS A 129 24.08 3.40 6.49
C LYS A 129 22.87 3.70 5.60
N LYS A 130 23.13 4.20 4.38
CA LYS A 130 22.06 4.46 3.42
C LYS A 130 21.32 3.18 3.07
N GLU A 131 20.00 3.27 2.96
CA GLU A 131 19.11 2.23 2.49
C GLU A 131 18.66 2.51 1.05
N ALA A 132 18.16 3.75 0.78
CA ALA A 132 17.76 4.14 -0.56
C ALA A 132 18.00 5.63 -0.82
N GLU A 133 18.28 5.96 -2.08
CA GLU A 133 18.14 7.30 -2.65
C GLU A 133 17.09 7.25 -3.74
N GLU A 134 16.06 8.05 -3.61
CA GLU A 134 14.92 8.10 -4.52
C GLU A 134 14.71 9.53 -5.03
N ASN A 135 14.13 9.64 -6.20
CA ASN A 135 13.64 10.92 -6.70
C ASN A 135 12.15 10.80 -7.04
N TRP A 136 11.39 11.83 -6.76
CA TRP A 136 9.94 11.83 -6.84
C TRP A 136 9.44 13.03 -7.64
N LEU A 137 8.39 12.80 -8.43
CA LEU A 137 7.64 13.84 -9.13
C LEU A 137 6.15 13.61 -8.88
N HIS A 138 5.52 14.54 -8.15
CA HIS A 138 4.09 14.48 -7.79
C HIS A 138 3.64 13.13 -7.22
N GLY A 139 4.42 12.59 -6.29
CA GLY A 139 4.11 11.32 -5.61
C GLY A 139 4.50 10.05 -6.38
N GLN A 140 5.11 10.18 -7.55
CA GLN A 140 5.59 9.07 -8.37
C GLN A 140 7.11 9.04 -8.41
N LEU A 141 7.73 7.85 -8.37
CA LEU A 141 9.16 7.72 -8.60
C LEU A 141 9.53 8.24 -9.99
N HIS A 142 10.59 9.04 -10.09
CA HIS A 142 11.04 9.65 -11.33
C HIS A 142 12.56 9.81 -11.32
N GLY A 143 13.23 9.39 -12.41
CA GLY A 143 14.70 9.35 -12.45
C GLY A 143 15.27 8.09 -11.78
N ASP A 144 16.54 8.17 -11.40
CA ASP A 144 17.26 7.04 -10.83
C ASP A 144 16.95 6.85 -9.34
N VAL A 145 16.79 5.59 -8.95
CA VAL A 145 16.60 5.14 -7.58
C VAL A 145 17.69 4.13 -7.27
N LYS A 146 18.41 4.33 -6.16
CA LYS A 146 19.53 3.49 -5.73
C LYS A 146 19.22 2.84 -4.41
N TYR A 147 19.59 1.58 -4.26
CA TYR A 147 19.40 0.79 -3.04
C TYR A 147 20.72 0.20 -2.55
N TRP A 148 20.85 0.10 -1.23
CA TRP A 148 21.98 -0.50 -0.52
C TRP A 148 21.48 -1.51 0.51
N SER A 149 22.35 -2.47 0.86
CA SER A 149 22.12 -3.39 1.99
C SER A 149 22.42 -2.71 3.34
N GLU A 150 22.01 -3.33 4.44
CA GLU A 150 22.40 -2.90 5.79
C GLU A 150 23.92 -2.91 6.00
N GLN A 151 24.66 -3.70 5.23
CA GLN A 151 26.14 -3.72 5.22
C GLN A 151 26.71 -2.53 4.43
N GLY A 152 25.88 -1.76 3.70
CA GLY A 152 26.25 -0.62 2.88
C GLY A 152 26.73 -0.98 1.50
N GLU A 153 26.48 -2.19 1.04
CA GLU A 153 26.80 -2.66 -0.30
C GLU A 153 25.73 -2.20 -1.30
N ALA A 154 26.15 -1.63 -2.43
CA ALA A 154 25.22 -1.24 -3.49
C ALA A 154 24.52 -2.48 -4.05
N GLN A 155 23.19 -2.46 -4.03
CA GLN A 155 22.35 -3.56 -4.49
C GLN A 155 22.00 -3.42 -5.98
N PHE A 156 21.29 -2.36 -6.31
CA PHE A 156 20.85 -2.10 -7.68
C PHE A 156 20.45 -0.63 -7.87
N VAL A 157 20.42 -0.24 -9.14
CA VAL A 157 19.90 1.04 -9.59
C VAL A 157 18.72 0.77 -10.51
N LEU A 158 17.60 1.43 -10.26
CA LEU A 158 16.41 1.38 -11.12
C LEU A 158 16.14 2.79 -11.67
N SER A 159 15.67 2.87 -12.91
CA SER A 159 15.35 4.16 -13.55
C SER A 159 13.85 4.24 -13.81
N PHE A 160 13.20 5.29 -13.31
CA PHE A 160 11.77 5.46 -13.37
C PHE A 160 11.34 6.64 -14.23
N ASP A 161 10.16 6.50 -14.83
CA ASP A 161 9.43 7.56 -15.47
C ASP A 161 7.97 7.53 -14.99
N HIS A 162 7.57 8.54 -14.22
CA HIS A 162 6.23 8.64 -13.64
C HIS A 162 5.77 7.32 -12.99
N GLY A 163 6.61 6.78 -12.12
CA GLY A 163 6.34 5.56 -11.35
C GLY A 163 6.58 4.24 -12.09
N LEU A 164 6.87 4.27 -13.40
CA LEU A 164 7.20 3.08 -14.17
C LEU A 164 8.71 2.92 -14.31
N ASN A 165 9.22 1.71 -14.07
CA ASN A 165 10.62 1.39 -14.35
C ASN A 165 10.84 1.39 -15.87
N ARG A 166 11.82 2.17 -16.35
CA ARG A 166 12.16 2.27 -17.78
C ARG A 166 12.86 1.03 -18.31
N ASN A 167 13.64 0.36 -17.46
CA ASN A 167 14.43 -0.82 -17.79
C ASN A 167 14.16 -1.94 -16.79
N PRO A 168 12.91 -2.48 -16.74
CA PRO A 168 12.58 -3.54 -15.82
C PRO A 168 13.35 -4.80 -16.22
N ARG A 169 14.12 -5.35 -15.27
CA ARG A 169 14.81 -6.63 -15.44
C ARG A 169 13.80 -7.77 -15.30
N ASP A 170 14.10 -8.88 -15.95
CA ASP A 170 13.37 -10.11 -15.75
C ASP A 170 13.62 -10.63 -14.33
N ALA A 171 12.56 -11.04 -13.68
CA ALA A 171 12.62 -11.52 -12.31
C ALA A 171 11.76 -12.78 -12.13
N HIS A 172 12.17 -13.60 -11.17
CA HIS A 172 11.45 -14.79 -10.77
C HIS A 172 11.01 -14.64 -9.32
N TYR A 173 9.68 -14.57 -9.10
CA TYR A 173 9.12 -14.41 -7.77
C TYR A 173 8.71 -15.77 -7.20
N ARG A 174 9.19 -16.07 -6.00
CA ARG A 174 8.74 -17.22 -5.23
C ARG A 174 7.29 -17.01 -4.81
N TYR A 175 6.55 -18.10 -4.65
CA TYR A 175 5.13 -18.03 -4.31
C TYR A 175 4.66 -19.17 -3.41
N LEU A 176 3.59 -18.95 -2.67
CA LEU A 176 2.79 -20.01 -2.06
C LEU A 176 1.74 -20.49 -3.05
N SER A 177 1.39 -21.77 -2.95
CA SER A 177 0.28 -22.36 -3.71
C SER A 177 -0.65 -23.15 -2.79
N TYR A 178 -1.94 -23.11 -3.11
CA TYR A 178 -2.98 -23.96 -2.54
C TYR A 178 -3.67 -24.73 -3.67
N LEU A 179 -3.87 -26.01 -3.46
CA LEU A 179 -4.61 -26.89 -4.35
C LEU A 179 -5.95 -27.26 -3.73
N PRO A 180 -7.06 -27.20 -4.49
CA PRO A 180 -8.38 -27.48 -3.98
C PRO A 180 -8.54 -28.94 -3.59
N LYS A 181 -9.43 -29.22 -2.65
CA LYS A 181 -9.80 -30.58 -2.26
C LYS A 181 -10.26 -31.36 -3.48
N GLY A 182 -9.71 -32.56 -3.68
CA GLY A 182 -9.99 -33.40 -4.85
C GLY A 182 -9.16 -33.05 -6.09
N TYR A 183 -8.18 -32.17 -5.99
CA TYR A 183 -7.29 -31.82 -7.11
C TYR A 183 -6.62 -33.07 -7.73
N ASP A 184 -6.09 -33.99 -6.91
CA ASP A 184 -5.41 -35.18 -7.42
C ASP A 184 -6.36 -36.32 -7.80
N ALA A 185 -7.62 -36.28 -7.34
CA ALA A 185 -8.61 -37.31 -7.65
C ALA A 185 -9.13 -37.26 -9.10
N ASP A 186 -9.15 -36.06 -9.72
CA ASP A 186 -9.56 -35.85 -11.11
C ASP A 186 -8.46 -35.15 -11.89
N THR A 187 -7.65 -35.97 -12.57
CA THR A 187 -6.49 -35.47 -13.33
C THR A 187 -6.86 -34.80 -14.66
N ALA A 188 -8.09 -34.98 -15.15
CA ALA A 188 -8.60 -34.36 -16.38
C ALA A 188 -9.17 -32.96 -16.11
N ARG A 189 -9.59 -32.70 -14.88
CA ARG A 189 -10.24 -31.43 -14.49
C ARG A 189 -9.23 -30.29 -14.48
N LYS A 190 -9.60 -29.19 -15.15
CA LYS A 190 -8.95 -27.89 -15.01
C LYS A 190 -9.66 -27.04 -13.97
N TRP A 191 -8.90 -26.28 -13.19
CA TRP A 191 -9.38 -25.54 -12.04
C TRP A 191 -9.23 -24.03 -12.26
N PRO A 192 -10.20 -23.22 -11.84
CA PRO A 192 -10.04 -21.77 -11.85
C PRO A 192 -8.86 -21.36 -10.96
N LEU A 193 -8.17 -20.28 -11.37
CA LEU A 193 -6.98 -19.76 -10.69
C LEU A 193 -7.29 -18.42 -10.03
N ILE A 194 -6.90 -18.26 -8.77
CA ILE A 194 -6.78 -16.95 -8.12
C ILE A 194 -5.30 -16.62 -7.95
N ILE A 195 -4.87 -15.47 -8.46
CA ILE A 195 -3.58 -14.85 -8.18
C ILE A 195 -3.83 -13.77 -7.13
N CYS A 196 -3.22 -13.91 -5.93
CA CYS A 196 -3.41 -13.01 -4.82
C CYS A 196 -2.15 -12.21 -4.53
N LEU A 197 -2.19 -10.89 -4.68
CA LEU A 197 -1.07 -9.97 -4.45
C LEU A 197 -1.15 -9.40 -3.04
N HIS A 198 -0.09 -9.58 -2.26
CA HIS A 198 -0.02 -9.09 -0.88
C HIS A 198 0.22 -7.58 -0.77
N GLY A 199 -0.08 -7.02 0.40
CA GLY A 199 0.22 -5.64 0.78
C GLY A 199 1.69 -5.38 1.06
N GLY A 200 2.07 -4.11 1.23
CA GLY A 200 3.46 -3.66 1.36
C GLY A 200 4.25 -4.32 2.51
N SER A 201 3.59 -4.60 3.63
CA SER A 201 4.21 -5.19 4.82
C SER A 201 4.64 -6.67 4.65
N ARG A 202 4.26 -7.34 3.55
CA ARG A 202 4.59 -8.75 3.27
C ARG A 202 5.71 -8.91 2.25
N ARG A 203 6.30 -7.82 1.79
CA ARG A 203 7.48 -7.84 0.91
C ARG A 203 8.65 -8.59 1.56
N GLY A 204 9.60 -9.01 0.74
CA GLY A 204 10.82 -9.68 1.17
C GLY A 204 11.02 -11.05 0.56
N SER A 205 11.70 -11.94 1.28
CA SER A 205 12.06 -13.29 0.85
C SER A 205 11.50 -14.40 1.75
N ASP A 206 10.78 -14.06 2.82
CA ASP A 206 10.15 -15.01 3.72
C ASP A 206 8.69 -15.25 3.34
N LEU A 207 8.42 -16.34 2.64
CA LEU A 207 7.06 -16.73 2.23
C LEU A 207 6.10 -16.94 3.41
N LYS A 208 6.58 -17.18 4.63
CA LYS A 208 5.72 -17.35 5.81
C LYS A 208 4.91 -16.09 6.11
N LYS A 209 5.43 -14.92 5.74
CA LYS A 209 4.70 -13.66 5.87
C LYS A 209 3.35 -13.65 5.14
N LEU A 210 3.22 -14.46 4.06
CA LEU A 210 2.01 -14.52 3.23
C LEU A 210 0.86 -15.28 3.90
N TYR A 211 1.13 -16.17 4.88
CA TYR A 211 0.09 -16.89 5.60
C TYR A 211 -0.83 -15.97 6.45
N ALA A 212 -0.41 -14.75 6.71
CA ALA A 212 -1.18 -13.77 7.45
C ALA A 212 -1.71 -12.64 6.55
N ASP A 213 -1.90 -12.90 5.24
CA ASP A 213 -2.38 -11.86 4.30
C ASP A 213 -3.27 -12.45 3.20
N GLY A 214 -4.18 -11.61 2.72
CA GLY A 214 -5.01 -11.89 1.57
C GLY A 214 -5.84 -13.16 1.70
N VAL A 215 -5.98 -13.86 0.60
CA VAL A 215 -6.71 -15.14 0.52
C VAL A 215 -5.96 -16.24 1.26
N PHE A 216 -4.62 -16.17 1.37
CA PHE A 216 -3.84 -17.19 2.07
C PHE A 216 -4.04 -17.20 3.58
N ASP A 217 -4.45 -16.10 4.21
CA ASP A 217 -4.88 -16.13 5.61
C ASP A 217 -6.09 -17.05 5.80
N GLN A 218 -7.02 -17.06 4.83
CA GLN A 218 -8.19 -17.95 4.87
C GLN A 218 -7.82 -19.41 4.64
N VAL A 219 -6.89 -19.68 3.72
CA VAL A 219 -6.32 -21.04 3.51
C VAL A 219 -5.64 -21.54 4.79
N TYR A 220 -4.80 -20.71 5.42
CA TYR A 220 -4.10 -21.06 6.65
C TYR A 220 -5.05 -21.35 7.83
N ARG A 221 -6.21 -20.67 7.86
CA ARG A 221 -7.30 -20.93 8.83
C ARG A 221 -8.13 -22.18 8.50
N GLY A 222 -7.75 -22.95 7.48
CA GLY A 222 -8.41 -24.22 7.12
C GLY A 222 -9.62 -24.08 6.20
N ARG A 223 -9.81 -22.93 5.55
CA ARG A 223 -10.90 -22.79 4.57
C ARG A 223 -10.56 -23.52 3.27
N ASP A 224 -11.52 -24.32 2.80
CA ASP A 224 -11.44 -24.96 1.48
C ASP A 224 -11.95 -24.02 0.38
N PHE A 225 -11.26 -24.05 -0.75
CA PHE A 225 -11.63 -23.29 -1.95
C PHE A 225 -11.74 -24.20 -3.17
N SER A 226 -12.62 -23.85 -4.10
CA SER A 226 -12.75 -24.52 -5.41
C SER A 226 -11.82 -23.90 -6.48
N PHE A 227 -10.68 -23.38 -6.07
CA PHE A 227 -9.68 -22.70 -6.89
C PHE A 227 -8.29 -23.24 -6.63
N VAL A 228 -7.44 -23.27 -7.64
CA VAL A 228 -6.00 -23.17 -7.37
C VAL A 228 -5.72 -21.73 -6.97
N ILE A 229 -4.97 -21.51 -5.88
CA ILE A 229 -4.64 -20.17 -5.40
C ILE A 229 -3.12 -20.05 -5.36
N VAL A 230 -2.59 -18.98 -5.92
CA VAL A 230 -1.16 -18.68 -5.85
C VAL A 230 -0.93 -17.26 -5.31
N ALA A 231 0.05 -17.11 -4.42
CA ALA A 231 0.44 -15.83 -3.87
C ALA A 231 1.94 -15.63 -4.08
N PRO A 232 2.36 -14.89 -5.10
CA PRO A 232 3.75 -14.51 -5.28
C PRO A 232 4.20 -13.56 -4.16
N GLN A 233 5.50 -13.54 -3.85
CA GLN A 233 6.08 -12.58 -2.92
C GLN A 233 6.90 -11.54 -3.68
N CYS A 234 6.47 -10.29 -3.59
CA CYS A 234 7.22 -9.14 -4.08
C CYS A 234 8.46 -8.93 -3.19
N PRO A 235 9.66 -8.79 -3.76
CA PRO A 235 10.86 -8.52 -2.98
C PRO A 235 10.77 -7.21 -2.19
N GLU A 236 11.68 -7.06 -1.21
CA GLU A 236 11.79 -5.82 -0.42
C GLU A 236 12.12 -4.63 -1.34
N HIS A 237 11.73 -3.42 -0.91
CA HIS A 237 12.02 -2.14 -1.56
C HIS A 237 11.44 -1.92 -2.96
N ILE A 238 10.81 -2.91 -3.59
CA ILE A 238 10.21 -2.77 -4.92
C ILE A 238 8.67 -2.91 -4.88
N ARG A 239 8.05 -2.68 -6.03
CA ARG A 239 6.58 -2.76 -6.22
C ARG A 239 6.26 -3.78 -7.30
N TRP A 240 5.00 -4.22 -7.37
CA TRP A 240 4.51 -5.16 -8.37
C TRP A 240 4.74 -4.73 -9.83
N SER A 241 4.91 -3.43 -10.06
CA SER A 241 5.18 -2.83 -11.38
C SER A 241 6.65 -2.61 -11.70
N THR A 242 7.57 -2.94 -10.77
CA THR A 242 8.98 -2.57 -10.89
C THR A 242 9.77 -3.48 -11.84
N GLU A 243 9.46 -4.77 -11.87
CA GLU A 243 10.19 -5.79 -12.64
C GLU A 243 9.26 -6.55 -13.61
N ASN A 244 9.86 -7.20 -14.62
CA ASN A 244 9.18 -8.11 -15.52
C ASN A 244 9.14 -9.51 -14.90
N TRP A 245 8.24 -9.72 -13.96
CA TRP A 245 8.12 -11.01 -13.25
C TRP A 245 6.89 -11.81 -13.67
N PHE A 246 5.82 -11.11 -14.08
CA PHE A 246 4.48 -11.69 -14.18
C PHE A 246 4.38 -12.76 -15.28
N GLU A 247 4.93 -12.54 -16.45
CA GLU A 247 4.83 -13.52 -17.55
C GLU A 247 5.54 -14.82 -17.23
N ASN A 248 6.75 -14.75 -16.71
CA ASN A 248 7.52 -15.94 -16.29
C ASN A 248 6.78 -16.69 -15.19
N PHE A 249 6.29 -15.96 -14.16
CA PHE A 249 5.48 -16.51 -13.09
C PHE A 249 4.19 -17.17 -13.62
N PHE A 250 3.45 -16.46 -14.49
CA PHE A 250 2.20 -16.97 -15.04
C PHE A 250 2.40 -18.24 -15.86
N ASN A 251 3.43 -18.28 -16.71
CA ASN A 251 3.76 -19.43 -17.53
C ASN A 251 4.20 -20.63 -16.67
N GLU A 252 4.97 -20.39 -15.61
CA GLU A 252 5.33 -21.43 -14.64
C GLU A 252 4.09 -22.02 -13.98
N VAL A 253 3.21 -21.17 -13.44
CA VAL A 253 1.96 -21.60 -12.79
C VAL A 253 1.06 -22.37 -13.75
N ALA A 254 0.89 -21.87 -14.99
CA ALA A 254 0.08 -22.51 -16.01
C ALA A 254 0.63 -23.87 -16.48
N SER A 255 1.95 -24.04 -16.48
CA SER A 255 2.60 -25.32 -16.82
C SER A 255 2.59 -26.33 -15.66
N LYS A 256 2.68 -25.84 -14.43
CA LYS A 256 2.80 -26.66 -13.23
C LYS A 256 1.46 -27.18 -12.72
N TYR A 257 0.40 -26.42 -12.90
CA TYR A 257 -0.91 -26.74 -12.37
C TYR A 257 -1.97 -26.86 -13.47
N ARG A 258 -2.98 -27.71 -13.24
CA ARG A 258 -4.12 -27.89 -14.15
C ARG A 258 -5.09 -26.71 -14.08
N ILE A 259 -4.73 -25.61 -14.71
CA ILE A 259 -5.47 -24.36 -14.69
C ILE A 259 -6.45 -24.26 -15.87
N ASP A 260 -7.67 -23.78 -15.57
CA ASP A 260 -8.59 -23.27 -16.56
C ASP A 260 -8.18 -21.82 -16.91
N LEU A 261 -7.50 -21.65 -18.05
CA LEU A 261 -6.97 -20.37 -18.50
C LEU A 261 -8.06 -19.36 -18.87
N ASP A 262 -9.31 -19.78 -18.97
CA ASP A 262 -10.45 -18.89 -19.16
C ASP A 262 -11.05 -18.42 -17.84
N ARG A 263 -10.58 -18.94 -16.69
CA ARG A 263 -11.03 -18.60 -15.34
C ARG A 263 -9.85 -18.21 -14.45
N VAL A 264 -9.12 -17.20 -14.87
CA VAL A 264 -8.00 -16.63 -14.09
C VAL A 264 -8.44 -15.32 -13.48
N TYR A 265 -8.32 -15.20 -12.17
CA TYR A 265 -8.74 -14.05 -11.40
C TYR A 265 -7.55 -13.42 -10.68
N LEU A 266 -7.57 -12.10 -10.60
CA LEU A 266 -6.51 -11.34 -9.93
C LEU A 266 -7.11 -10.48 -8.81
N THR A 267 -6.53 -10.57 -7.63
CA THR A 267 -6.91 -9.73 -6.47
C THR A 267 -5.69 -9.35 -5.66
N GLY A 268 -5.82 -8.33 -4.83
CA GLY A 268 -4.77 -7.91 -3.91
C GLY A 268 -5.19 -6.68 -3.12
N ASN A 269 -4.54 -6.46 -1.98
CA ASN A 269 -4.84 -5.37 -1.06
C ASN A 269 -3.68 -4.38 -0.96
N SER A 270 -3.98 -3.08 -0.78
CA SER A 270 -2.99 -2.03 -0.61
C SER A 270 -1.99 -1.99 -1.79
N LEU A 271 -0.70 -2.24 -1.55
CA LEU A 271 0.30 -2.42 -2.61
C LEU A 271 -0.14 -3.48 -3.64
N GLY A 272 -0.76 -4.58 -3.19
CA GLY A 272 -1.33 -5.62 -4.04
C GLY A 272 -2.55 -5.14 -4.83
N GLY A 273 -3.37 -4.26 -4.25
CA GLY A 273 -4.47 -3.59 -4.96
C GLY A 273 -3.98 -2.70 -6.10
N SER A 274 -2.88 -1.97 -5.86
CA SER A 274 -2.16 -1.22 -6.91
C SER A 274 -1.60 -2.12 -8.00
N GLY A 275 -0.99 -3.25 -7.59
CA GLY A 275 -0.51 -4.29 -8.51
C GLY A 275 -1.62 -4.89 -9.33
N THR A 276 -2.81 -5.10 -8.75
CA THR A 276 -4.01 -5.59 -9.44
C THR A 276 -4.42 -4.66 -10.56
N TRP A 277 -4.55 -3.35 -10.30
CA TRP A 277 -4.84 -2.36 -11.34
C TRP A 277 -3.79 -2.34 -12.45
N TYR A 278 -2.50 -2.33 -12.07
CA TYR A 278 -1.39 -2.27 -13.02
C TYR A 278 -1.34 -3.50 -13.92
N LEU A 279 -1.37 -4.71 -13.34
CA LEU A 279 -1.30 -5.96 -14.10
C LEU A 279 -2.53 -6.17 -14.96
N ALA A 280 -3.73 -5.78 -14.46
CA ALA A 280 -4.95 -5.85 -15.24
C ALA A 280 -4.89 -5.01 -16.51
N VAL A 281 -4.34 -3.78 -16.43
CA VAL A 281 -4.14 -2.95 -17.64
C VAL A 281 -3.06 -3.54 -18.53
N LYS A 282 -1.95 -4.04 -17.97
CA LYS A 282 -0.81 -4.55 -18.74
C LYS A 282 -1.13 -5.87 -19.44
N TYR A 283 -1.89 -6.75 -18.78
CA TYR A 283 -2.16 -8.13 -19.20
C TYR A 283 -3.66 -8.45 -19.17
N ALA A 284 -4.49 -7.54 -19.68
CA ALA A 284 -5.95 -7.67 -19.63
C ALA A 284 -6.45 -8.99 -20.21
N GLU A 285 -5.77 -9.50 -21.24
CA GLU A 285 -6.10 -10.75 -21.92
C GLU A 285 -5.88 -12.01 -21.08
N LYS A 286 -5.18 -11.90 -19.95
CA LYS A 286 -4.93 -13.04 -19.04
C LYS A 286 -6.06 -13.27 -18.05
N PHE A 287 -6.88 -12.25 -17.74
CA PHE A 287 -7.82 -12.29 -16.63
C PHE A 287 -9.28 -12.38 -17.08
N ALA A 288 -10.07 -13.15 -16.35
CA ALA A 288 -11.51 -13.24 -16.47
C ALA A 288 -12.24 -12.17 -15.63
N ALA A 289 -11.68 -11.84 -14.47
CA ALA A 289 -12.16 -10.77 -13.61
C ALA A 289 -11.05 -10.33 -12.62
N ILE A 290 -11.20 -9.12 -12.07
CA ILE A 290 -10.26 -8.59 -11.07
C ILE A 290 -10.97 -7.99 -9.87
N ALA A 291 -10.32 -8.08 -8.70
CA ALA A 291 -10.82 -7.46 -7.47
C ALA A 291 -9.68 -6.71 -6.75
N PRO A 292 -9.43 -5.43 -7.06
CA PRO A 292 -8.49 -4.58 -6.36
C PRO A 292 -9.08 -4.06 -5.04
N LEU A 293 -8.34 -4.20 -3.92
CA LEU A 293 -8.74 -3.73 -2.60
C LEU A 293 -7.80 -2.61 -2.13
N CYS A 294 -8.36 -1.47 -1.71
CA CYS A 294 -7.67 -0.31 -1.12
C CYS A 294 -6.33 0.03 -1.81
N GLY A 295 -6.30 -0.13 -3.14
CA GLY A 295 -5.12 0.16 -3.95
C GLY A 295 -4.97 1.64 -4.23
N PHE A 296 -3.72 2.11 -4.31
CA PHE A 296 -3.39 3.45 -4.79
C PHE A 296 -2.98 3.42 -6.26
N THR A 297 -3.16 4.55 -6.93
CA THR A 297 -2.96 4.67 -8.38
C THR A 297 -1.61 5.31 -8.73
N GLY A 298 -0.53 4.88 -8.06
CA GLY A 298 0.83 5.39 -8.25
C GLY A 298 1.41 5.22 -9.67
N HIS A 299 0.67 4.60 -10.59
CA HIS A 299 1.01 4.44 -12.01
C HIS A 299 -0.07 5.05 -12.90
N MET A 300 -0.68 6.12 -12.45
CA MET A 300 -1.88 6.69 -13.06
C MET A 300 -1.68 6.99 -14.55
N ASP A 301 -0.57 7.59 -14.94
CA ASP A 301 -0.32 7.95 -16.35
C ASP A 301 -0.31 6.74 -17.28
N TYR A 302 0.31 5.62 -16.85
CA TYR A 302 0.29 4.38 -17.61
C TYR A 302 -1.11 3.79 -17.68
N ILE A 303 -1.79 3.74 -16.53
CA ILE A 303 -3.14 3.22 -16.41
C ILE A 303 -4.09 4.07 -17.27
N GLU A 304 -4.01 5.40 -17.17
CA GLU A 304 -4.87 6.31 -17.93
C GLU A 304 -4.72 6.16 -19.45
N LYS A 305 -3.47 6.08 -19.93
CA LYS A 305 -3.19 5.86 -21.35
C LYS A 305 -3.73 4.54 -21.89
N ASN A 306 -3.89 3.54 -21.03
CA ASN A 306 -4.25 2.18 -21.42
C ASN A 306 -5.58 1.71 -20.81
N ILE A 307 -6.35 2.59 -20.17
CA ILE A 307 -7.54 2.23 -19.37
C ILE A 307 -8.64 1.55 -20.21
N ALA A 308 -8.71 1.84 -21.51
CA ALA A 308 -9.66 1.23 -22.44
C ALA A 308 -9.53 -0.31 -22.49
N ARG A 309 -8.37 -0.88 -22.13
CA ARG A 309 -8.17 -2.33 -22.00
C ARG A 309 -9.03 -2.96 -20.90
N LEU A 310 -9.55 -2.16 -19.99
CA LEU A 310 -10.42 -2.58 -18.90
C LEU A 310 -11.92 -2.45 -19.22
N ASN A 311 -12.32 -1.95 -20.40
CA ASN A 311 -13.73 -1.70 -20.70
C ASN A 311 -14.60 -2.96 -20.69
N ASP A 312 -14.03 -4.11 -21.04
CA ASP A 312 -14.73 -5.40 -21.05
C ASP A 312 -14.31 -6.32 -19.88
N MET A 313 -13.45 -5.83 -18.98
CA MET A 313 -12.95 -6.56 -17.80
C MET A 313 -13.97 -6.46 -16.66
N PRO A 314 -14.54 -7.56 -16.16
CA PRO A 314 -15.30 -7.54 -14.93
C PRO A 314 -14.43 -7.07 -13.75
N ILE A 315 -14.88 -6.03 -13.05
CA ILE A 315 -14.14 -5.41 -11.95
C ILE A 315 -15.05 -5.27 -10.74
N TRP A 316 -14.58 -5.76 -9.60
CA TRP A 316 -15.19 -5.44 -8.31
C TRP A 316 -14.16 -4.81 -7.38
N ALA A 317 -14.15 -3.48 -7.33
CA ALA A 317 -13.23 -2.71 -6.49
C ALA A 317 -13.80 -2.52 -5.07
N PHE A 318 -12.91 -2.55 -4.07
CA PHE A 318 -13.28 -2.38 -2.65
C PHE A 318 -12.40 -1.32 -2.00
N HIS A 319 -13.01 -0.48 -1.13
CA HIS A 319 -12.26 0.45 -0.29
C HIS A 319 -12.96 0.76 1.02
N GLY A 320 -12.20 0.99 2.09
CA GLY A 320 -12.75 1.53 3.33
C GLY A 320 -12.82 3.05 3.27
N LYS A 321 -13.97 3.65 3.62
CA LYS A 321 -14.12 5.12 3.57
C LYS A 321 -13.24 5.84 4.58
N MET A 322 -12.92 5.18 5.70
CA MET A 322 -12.05 5.70 6.75
C MET A 322 -10.58 5.27 6.58
N ASP A 323 -10.19 4.84 5.38
CA ASP A 323 -8.81 4.49 5.08
C ASP A 323 -7.91 5.74 5.16
N ASN A 324 -7.01 5.74 6.12
CA ASN A 324 -6.07 6.82 6.41
C ASN A 324 -4.63 6.52 5.91
N VAL A 325 -4.41 5.34 5.33
CA VAL A 325 -3.13 4.94 4.70
C VAL A 325 -3.18 5.19 3.20
N VAL A 326 -4.23 4.67 2.54
CA VAL A 326 -4.55 4.93 1.13
C VAL A 326 -5.96 5.51 1.07
N PRO A 327 -6.12 6.76 0.74
CA PRO A 327 -7.44 7.39 0.69
C PRO A 327 -8.37 6.73 -0.32
N SER A 328 -9.66 6.60 0.02
CA SER A 328 -10.66 5.97 -0.86
C SER A 328 -10.75 6.61 -2.24
N GLU A 329 -10.38 7.90 -2.32
CA GLU A 329 -10.34 8.67 -3.56
C GLU A 329 -9.41 8.09 -4.62
N GLU A 330 -8.41 7.32 -4.23
CA GLU A 330 -7.52 6.64 -5.16
C GLU A 330 -8.29 5.58 -5.97
N THR A 331 -9.12 4.78 -5.30
CA THR A 331 -10.03 3.84 -6.00
C THR A 331 -11.16 4.58 -6.69
N GLU A 332 -11.75 5.59 -6.06
CA GLU A 332 -12.82 6.41 -6.65
C GLU A 332 -12.41 7.06 -7.98
N LYS A 333 -11.14 7.52 -8.12
CA LYS A 333 -10.60 8.04 -9.39
C LYS A 333 -10.65 6.99 -10.50
N MET A 334 -10.24 5.75 -10.20
CA MET A 334 -10.28 4.64 -11.16
C MET A 334 -11.71 4.30 -11.56
N VAL A 335 -12.62 4.20 -10.58
CA VAL A 335 -14.03 3.93 -10.81
C VAL A 335 -14.64 5.01 -11.72
N ARG A 336 -14.48 6.30 -11.40
CA ARG A 336 -14.98 7.41 -12.23
C ARG A 336 -14.46 7.39 -13.67
N LYS A 337 -13.21 6.95 -13.91
CA LYS A 337 -12.64 6.86 -15.26
C LYS A 337 -13.23 5.72 -16.08
N LEU A 338 -13.69 4.67 -15.42
CA LEU A 338 -14.30 3.48 -16.02
C LEU A 338 -15.81 3.56 -16.09
N GLU A 339 -16.43 4.40 -15.28
CA GLU A 339 -17.87 4.59 -15.22
C GLU A 339 -18.44 4.98 -16.60
N GLY A 340 -19.51 4.32 -17.03
CA GLY A 340 -20.10 4.49 -18.35
C GLY A 340 -19.31 3.86 -19.52
N LYS A 341 -18.10 3.33 -19.27
CA LYS A 341 -17.24 2.67 -20.27
C LYS A 341 -17.06 1.18 -20.01
N ASN A 342 -16.86 0.81 -18.74
CA ASN A 342 -16.76 -0.58 -18.34
C ASN A 342 -18.17 -1.19 -18.19
N LYS A 343 -18.35 -2.40 -18.73
CA LYS A 343 -19.66 -3.07 -18.80
C LYS A 343 -20.04 -3.83 -17.52
N ASP A 344 -19.08 -4.15 -16.65
CA ASP A 344 -19.28 -4.90 -15.41
C ASP A 344 -18.35 -4.34 -14.32
N LEU A 345 -18.63 -3.10 -13.92
CA LEU A 345 -17.91 -2.40 -12.88
C LEU A 345 -18.74 -2.36 -11.59
N ARG A 346 -18.20 -2.90 -10.51
CA ARG A 346 -18.76 -2.81 -9.16
C ARG A 346 -17.78 -2.08 -8.25
N PHE A 347 -18.31 -1.24 -7.38
CA PHE A 347 -17.52 -0.57 -6.35
C PHE A 347 -18.23 -0.65 -5.00
N SER A 348 -17.59 -1.32 -4.04
CA SER A 348 -18.03 -1.39 -2.65
C SER A 348 -17.14 -0.48 -1.81
N ILE A 349 -17.76 0.54 -1.21
CA ILE A 349 -17.11 1.41 -0.24
C ILE A 349 -17.74 1.16 1.13
N GLU A 350 -16.91 0.72 2.09
CA GLU A 350 -17.36 0.41 3.45
C GLU A 350 -17.22 1.64 4.34
N PRO A 351 -18.35 2.22 4.80
CA PRO A 351 -18.33 3.53 5.49
C PRO A 351 -17.48 3.57 6.75
N LEU A 352 -17.39 2.47 7.49
CA LEU A 352 -16.68 2.37 8.77
C LEU A 352 -15.35 1.61 8.70
N ALA A 353 -14.98 1.09 7.52
CA ALA A 353 -13.72 0.39 7.35
C ALA A 353 -12.58 1.35 7.06
N GLY A 354 -11.41 1.04 7.66
CA GLY A 354 -10.12 1.65 7.35
C GLY A 354 -9.34 0.84 6.31
N HIS A 355 -8.00 0.95 6.35
CA HIS A 355 -7.10 0.25 5.42
C HIS A 355 -7.19 -1.28 5.46
N GLY A 356 -7.73 -1.84 6.54
CA GLY A 356 -7.92 -3.28 6.73
C GLY A 356 -9.14 -3.89 6.04
N ILE A 357 -9.72 -3.29 4.98
CA ILE A 357 -10.91 -3.77 4.28
C ILE A 357 -10.82 -5.24 3.83
N HIS A 358 -9.63 -5.72 3.52
CA HIS A 358 -9.39 -7.11 3.12
C HIS A 358 -9.79 -8.13 4.19
N TRP A 359 -9.77 -7.76 5.48
CA TRP A 359 -10.25 -8.59 6.59
C TRP A 359 -11.79 -8.77 6.61
N GLN A 360 -12.52 -7.96 5.84
CA GLN A 360 -13.96 -8.09 5.68
C GLN A 360 -14.30 -8.80 4.37
N VAL A 361 -13.54 -8.56 3.31
CA VAL A 361 -13.82 -9.08 1.97
C VAL A 361 -13.42 -10.54 1.81
N TYR A 362 -12.17 -10.92 2.15
CA TYR A 362 -11.68 -12.27 1.90
C TYR A 362 -12.32 -13.39 2.77
N PRO A 363 -12.79 -13.14 4.00
CA PRO A 363 -13.58 -14.15 4.73
C PRO A 363 -14.96 -14.41 4.13
N GLY A 364 -15.54 -13.47 3.39
CA GLY A 364 -16.84 -13.62 2.72
C GLY A 364 -16.82 -14.69 1.61
N ARG A 365 -18.01 -15.06 1.13
CA ARG A 365 -18.16 -15.95 -0.04
C ARG A 365 -18.41 -15.18 -1.32
N GLU A 366 -18.93 -13.99 -1.19
CA GLU A 366 -19.48 -13.16 -2.26
C GLU A 366 -18.45 -12.90 -3.36
N LEU A 367 -17.19 -12.61 -2.98
CA LEU A 367 -16.12 -12.38 -3.94
C LEU A 367 -15.82 -13.62 -4.79
N TYR A 368 -15.76 -14.79 -4.14
CA TYR A 368 -15.42 -16.04 -4.84
C TYR A 368 -16.57 -16.52 -5.72
N ASP A 369 -17.80 -16.40 -5.23
CA ASP A 369 -19.01 -16.71 -6.01
C ASP A 369 -19.14 -15.77 -7.20
N TRP A 370 -18.79 -14.49 -7.03
CA TRP A 370 -18.73 -13.52 -8.13
C TRP A 370 -17.64 -13.86 -9.15
N PHE A 371 -16.44 -14.23 -8.71
CA PHE A 371 -15.38 -14.68 -9.63
C PHE A 371 -15.87 -15.82 -10.52
N LEU A 372 -16.51 -16.84 -9.94
CA LEU A 372 -16.97 -18.02 -10.70
C LEU A 372 -18.05 -17.71 -11.74
N GLN A 373 -18.73 -16.57 -11.66
CA GLN A 373 -19.69 -16.11 -12.67
C GLN A 373 -19.00 -15.59 -13.92
N HIS A 374 -17.69 -15.33 -13.88
CA HIS A 374 -16.96 -14.71 -14.97
C HIS A 374 -16.02 -15.71 -15.64
N VAL A 375 -16.10 -15.73 -16.95
CA VAL A 375 -15.21 -16.49 -17.83
C VAL A 375 -14.64 -15.51 -18.85
N LYS A 376 -13.34 -15.64 -19.15
CA LYS A 376 -12.68 -14.76 -20.12
C LYS A 376 -13.40 -14.83 -21.48
N ARG A 377 -13.82 -13.67 -21.97
CA ARG A 377 -14.44 -13.59 -23.29
C ARG A 377 -13.37 -13.88 -24.35
N GLN A 378 -13.60 -14.86 -25.19
CA GLN A 378 -12.77 -15.05 -26.38
C GLN A 378 -12.97 -13.83 -27.29
N VAL A 379 -11.90 -13.08 -27.54
CA VAL A 379 -11.89 -12.06 -28.57
C VAL A 379 -12.07 -12.83 -29.90
N GLN A 380 -13.24 -12.75 -30.50
CA GLN A 380 -13.43 -13.29 -31.87
C GLN A 380 -12.41 -12.56 -32.74
N ALA A 381 -11.55 -13.32 -33.40
CA ALA A 381 -10.67 -12.76 -34.41
C ALA A 381 -11.57 -12.08 -35.48
N PRO A 382 -11.17 -10.88 -35.94
CA PRO A 382 -11.94 -10.23 -37.02
C PRO A 382 -12.08 -11.21 -38.17
N PRO A 383 -13.26 -11.28 -38.82
CA PRO A 383 -13.46 -12.16 -39.96
C PRO A 383 -12.38 -11.87 -41.00
N GLN A 384 -11.63 -12.89 -41.38
CA GLN A 384 -10.66 -12.77 -42.47
C GLN A 384 -11.46 -12.36 -43.71
N SER A 385 -11.21 -11.15 -44.20
CA SER A 385 -11.74 -10.67 -45.47
C SER A 385 -11.27 -11.63 -46.58
N ARG A 386 -12.19 -12.32 -47.15
CA ARG A 386 -11.99 -13.14 -48.38
C ARG A 386 -11.71 -12.23 -49.56
#